data_cfc5e296a09e699bdb766dc9c8f4d1b1
#
_entry.id   cfc5e296a09e699bdb766dc9c8f4d1b1
#
_cell.length_a   1.000
_cell.length_b   1.000
_cell.length_c   1.000
_cell.angle_alpha   90.00
_cell.angle_beta   90.00
_cell.angle_gamma   90.00
#
_symmetry.space_group_name_H-M   'P 1'
#
loop_
_entity.id
_entity.type
_entity.pdbx_description
1 polymer ?
#
loop_
_entity_poly.entity_id
_entity_poly.type
_entity_poly.pdbx_seq_one_letter_code
_entity_poly.pdbx_strand_id
1 'polypeptide(L)'
;TTLFRSVNLGILKFLAFEQTFKNSLTTLPMGGGKGGSDFSPRGKSNAEVMRFCQAFMLELWRHIGPETDVPAGDIGVGGREVGYMFGMYKKLTREFTGTFTGKGLEFGGSLIRPEATGFGGLYFVNQMLQTKGIDIKGKTVAISGFGNVAWGAATKATELGAKVVTISGPDGYIYDPDGISGKKIDYMLELRNSGNDIVAPYAEEFPGSTFYPGKKPWEQKVDIALPCATQNELDADDARKLIENKTSCVAEVSNMGCTAEAVDLFIEHKQLFAPGKAVNAGGVATSGLEMTQNAMHISWTAAEVDDKLH
;
A
#
# COMPACT_ATOMS: atom_id res chain seq x y z
N THR A 1 -9.04 7.78 7.16
CA THR A 1 -8.68 8.60 8.34
C THR A 1 -7.18 8.76 8.41
N THR A 2 -6.70 9.99 8.52
CA THR A 2 -5.28 10.33 8.50
C THR A 2 -4.91 11.08 9.78
N LEU A 3 -3.87 10.62 10.48
CA LEU A 3 -3.33 11.28 11.67
C LEU A 3 -1.88 11.69 11.43
N PHE A 4 -1.65 12.93 11.02
CA PHE A 4 -0.33 13.51 10.97
C PHE A 4 -0.35 15.03 11.00
N ARG A 5 0.73 15.61 11.45
CA ARG A 5 0.86 17.04 11.80
C ARG A 5 0.56 18.02 10.67
N SER A 6 0.73 17.62 9.42
CA SER A 6 0.55 18.47 8.24
C SER A 6 -0.80 18.29 7.55
N VAL A 7 -1.74 17.52 8.13
CA VAL A 7 -3.07 17.38 7.53
C VAL A 7 -3.84 18.69 7.60
N ASN A 8 -4.47 19.06 6.49
CA ASN A 8 -5.33 20.23 6.38
C ASN A 8 -6.45 19.98 5.36
N LEU A 9 -7.40 20.88 5.25
CA LEU A 9 -8.55 20.73 4.35
C LEU A 9 -8.17 20.57 2.87
N GLY A 10 -7.10 21.22 2.42
CA GLY A 10 -6.62 21.09 1.04
C GLY A 10 -6.14 19.66 0.74
N ILE A 11 -5.33 19.12 1.64
CA ILE A 11 -4.84 17.73 1.56
C ILE A 11 -6.01 16.74 1.61
N LEU A 12 -6.96 16.93 2.53
CA LEU A 12 -8.12 16.03 2.64
C LEU A 12 -9.02 16.08 1.41
N LYS A 13 -9.24 17.26 0.80
CA LYS A 13 -9.98 17.39 -0.47
C LYS A 13 -9.30 16.65 -1.60
N PHE A 14 -7.98 16.81 -1.75
CA PHE A 14 -7.21 16.07 -2.76
C PHE A 14 -7.31 14.56 -2.55
N LEU A 15 -7.07 14.09 -1.33
CA LEU A 15 -7.13 12.66 -1.02
C LEU A 15 -8.54 12.09 -1.19
N ALA A 16 -9.60 12.85 -0.88
CA ALA A 16 -10.98 12.42 -1.10
C ALA A 16 -11.32 12.31 -2.60
N PHE A 17 -10.84 13.26 -3.39
CA PHE A 17 -10.95 13.20 -4.86
C PHE A 17 -10.27 11.94 -5.42
N GLU A 18 -9.01 11.69 -5.06
CA GLU A 18 -8.29 10.47 -5.45
C GLU A 18 -9.01 9.19 -4.99
N GLN A 19 -9.55 9.18 -3.77
CA GLN A 19 -10.28 8.04 -3.21
C GLN A 19 -11.57 7.75 -3.99
N THR A 20 -12.28 8.78 -4.43
CA THR A 20 -13.51 8.62 -5.23
C THR A 20 -13.22 7.90 -6.55
N PHE A 21 -12.18 8.33 -7.28
CA PHE A 21 -11.76 7.66 -8.51
C PHE A 21 -11.24 6.24 -8.26
N LYS A 22 -10.45 6.06 -7.21
CA LYS A 22 -9.95 4.74 -6.82
C LYS A 22 -11.10 3.76 -6.55
N ASN A 23 -12.09 4.18 -5.75
CA ASN A 23 -13.22 3.33 -5.40
C ASN A 23 -14.07 2.97 -6.62
N SER A 24 -14.25 3.89 -7.58
CA SER A 24 -15.00 3.61 -8.80
C SER A 24 -14.37 2.51 -9.67
N LEU A 25 -13.05 2.31 -9.56
CA LEU A 25 -12.32 1.28 -10.31
C LEU A 25 -12.43 -0.12 -9.68
N THR A 26 -12.93 -0.22 -8.44
CA THR A 26 -13.12 -1.52 -7.78
C THR A 26 -14.40 -2.24 -8.22
N THR A 27 -15.27 -1.58 -8.96
CA THR A 27 -16.63 -2.05 -9.32
C THR A 27 -17.56 -2.26 -8.12
N LEU A 28 -17.11 -2.04 -6.89
CA LEU A 28 -17.92 -2.12 -5.69
C LEU A 28 -18.77 -0.85 -5.51
N PRO A 29 -19.98 -0.95 -4.93
CA PRO A 29 -20.90 0.18 -4.75
C PRO A 29 -20.45 1.08 -3.59
N MET A 30 -19.29 1.72 -3.72
CA MET A 30 -18.70 2.58 -2.71
C MET A 30 -18.40 3.96 -3.27
N GLY A 31 -18.80 4.99 -2.54
CA GLY A 31 -18.26 6.33 -2.70
C GLY A 31 -16.86 6.47 -2.11
N GLY A 32 -16.28 7.67 -2.17
CA GLY A 32 -14.97 7.96 -1.61
C GLY A 32 -14.99 9.19 -0.73
N GLY A 33 -14.24 9.14 0.36
CA GLY A 33 -14.08 10.25 1.28
C GLY A 33 -12.76 10.14 2.05
N LYS A 34 -12.34 11.24 2.64
CA LYS A 34 -11.17 11.29 3.54
C LYS A 34 -11.47 12.18 4.74
N GLY A 35 -11.03 11.73 5.89
CA GLY A 35 -11.06 12.48 7.12
C GLY A 35 -9.72 12.38 7.83
N GLY A 36 -9.49 13.23 8.81
CA GLY A 36 -8.25 13.18 9.56
C GLY A 36 -8.16 14.25 10.64
N SER A 37 -7.03 14.26 11.31
CA SER A 37 -6.72 15.19 12.37
C SER A 37 -5.25 15.60 12.28
N ASP A 38 -4.92 16.80 12.72
CA ASP A 38 -3.56 17.31 12.83
C ASP A 38 -2.80 16.82 14.07
N PHE A 39 -3.33 15.79 14.73
CA PHE A 39 -2.66 15.13 15.85
C PHE A 39 -1.47 14.27 15.37
N SER A 40 -0.31 14.48 15.98
CA SER A 40 0.87 13.66 15.73
C SER A 40 1.01 12.54 16.76
N PRO A 41 1.00 11.26 16.37
CA PRO A 41 1.23 10.15 17.29
C PRO A 41 2.72 9.93 17.62
N ARG A 42 3.64 10.61 16.94
CA ARG A 42 5.09 10.44 17.16
C ARG A 42 5.48 10.86 18.58
N GLY A 43 6.19 9.99 19.29
CA GLY A 43 6.63 10.22 20.67
C GLY A 43 5.51 10.15 21.71
N LYS A 44 4.31 9.71 21.32
CA LYS A 44 3.20 9.48 22.23
C LYS A 44 3.13 8.02 22.66
N SER A 45 2.78 7.81 23.92
CA SER A 45 2.51 6.47 24.45
C SER A 45 1.20 5.90 23.85
N ASN A 46 1.08 4.57 23.88
CA ASN A 46 -0.17 3.91 23.47
C ASN A 46 -1.40 4.44 24.21
N ALA A 47 -1.26 4.76 25.50
CA ALA A 47 -2.34 5.31 26.31
C ALA A 47 -2.75 6.73 25.85
N GLU A 48 -1.81 7.56 25.42
CA GLU A 48 -2.11 8.90 24.89
C GLU A 48 -2.82 8.81 23.53
N VAL A 49 -2.33 7.93 22.63
CA VAL A 49 -2.96 7.68 21.33
C VAL A 49 -4.38 7.12 21.53
N MET A 50 -4.56 6.17 22.46
CA MET A 50 -5.86 5.61 22.76
C MET A 50 -6.85 6.67 23.26
N ARG A 51 -6.43 7.54 24.19
CA ARG A 51 -7.29 8.65 24.70
C ARG A 51 -7.67 9.61 23.58
N PHE A 52 -6.75 9.93 22.69
CA PHE A 52 -7.05 10.74 21.51
C PHE A 52 -8.09 10.07 20.61
N CYS A 53 -7.90 8.81 20.25
CA CYS A 53 -8.85 8.04 19.43
C CYS A 53 -10.25 7.98 20.08
N GLN A 54 -10.31 7.77 21.39
CA GLN A 54 -11.57 7.76 22.12
C GLN A 54 -12.26 9.12 22.12
N ALA A 55 -11.52 10.21 22.36
CA ALA A 55 -12.05 11.58 22.32
C ALA A 55 -12.54 11.95 20.90
N PHE A 56 -11.77 11.59 19.88
CA PHE A 56 -12.15 11.79 18.48
C PHE A 56 -13.46 11.06 18.14
N MET A 57 -13.64 9.84 18.65
CA MET A 57 -14.84 9.06 18.44
C MET A 57 -16.08 9.61 19.14
N LEU A 58 -15.93 10.34 20.25
CA LEU A 58 -17.09 11.00 20.90
C LEU A 58 -17.80 11.99 19.98
N GLU A 59 -17.08 12.58 19.06
CA GLU A 59 -17.64 13.50 18.06
C GLU A 59 -18.01 12.79 16.75
N LEU A 60 -17.17 11.88 16.29
CA LEU A 60 -17.30 11.26 14.97
C LEU A 60 -18.42 10.21 14.89
N TRP A 61 -18.71 9.47 15.95
CA TRP A 61 -19.58 8.27 15.91
C TRP A 61 -20.97 8.50 15.32
N ARG A 62 -21.53 9.72 15.44
CA ARG A 62 -22.84 10.09 14.91
C ARG A 62 -22.88 10.22 13.39
N HIS A 63 -21.70 10.31 12.76
CA HIS A 63 -21.55 10.60 11.33
C HIS A 63 -21.06 9.39 10.54
N ILE A 64 -20.80 8.26 11.21
CA ILE A 64 -20.29 7.04 10.62
C ILE A 64 -21.18 5.86 10.93
N GLY A 65 -21.07 4.81 10.14
CA GLY A 65 -21.85 3.59 10.34
C GLY A 65 -21.60 2.59 9.22
N PRO A 66 -22.03 1.32 9.37
CA PRO A 66 -21.79 0.29 8.35
C PRO A 66 -22.44 0.60 7.00
N GLU A 67 -23.52 1.37 6.99
CA GLU A 67 -24.29 1.77 5.81
C GLU A 67 -24.16 3.27 5.47
N THR A 68 -23.23 3.98 6.12
CA THR A 68 -23.02 5.41 5.92
C THR A 68 -21.59 5.64 5.49
N ASP A 69 -20.74 6.14 6.35
CA ASP A 69 -19.32 6.30 6.12
C ASP A 69 -18.53 5.27 6.94
N VAL A 70 -17.71 4.47 6.27
CA VAL A 70 -16.89 3.42 6.89
C VAL A 70 -15.43 3.87 6.90
N PRO A 71 -14.89 4.38 8.02
CA PRO A 71 -13.49 4.77 8.10
C PRO A 71 -12.54 3.58 7.95
N ALA A 72 -11.34 3.85 7.43
CA ALA A 72 -10.27 2.88 7.26
C ALA A 72 -8.93 3.43 7.75
N GLY A 73 -7.94 2.56 7.86
CA GLY A 73 -6.57 2.94 8.14
C GLY A 73 -5.95 3.77 7.00
N ASP A 74 -5.03 4.68 7.35
CA ASP A 74 -4.26 5.52 6.44
C ASP A 74 -2.99 6.01 7.17
N ILE A 75 -2.27 7.00 6.67
CA ILE A 75 -1.05 7.54 7.31
C ILE A 75 -1.31 7.88 8.78
N GLY A 76 -0.53 7.29 9.67
CA GLY A 76 -0.65 7.46 11.12
C GLY A 76 -1.84 6.73 11.78
N VAL A 77 -2.62 5.96 11.00
CA VAL A 77 -3.77 5.17 11.50
C VAL A 77 -3.60 3.72 11.04
N GLY A 78 -3.02 2.92 11.89
CA GLY A 78 -2.88 1.46 11.68
C GLY A 78 -3.94 0.66 12.43
N GLY A 79 -3.76 -0.65 12.49
CA GLY A 79 -4.69 -1.56 13.18
C GLY A 79 -4.89 -1.21 14.66
N ARG A 80 -3.85 -0.66 15.32
CA ARG A 80 -3.93 -0.17 16.71
C ARG A 80 -4.95 0.96 16.87
N GLU A 81 -4.84 2.00 16.05
CA GLU A 81 -5.75 3.15 16.08
C GLU A 81 -7.17 2.76 15.67
N VAL A 82 -7.28 1.95 14.62
CA VAL A 82 -8.57 1.39 14.19
C VAL A 82 -9.23 0.59 15.33
N GLY A 83 -8.45 -0.23 16.04
CA GLY A 83 -8.95 -0.99 17.20
C GLY A 83 -9.44 -0.08 18.33
N TYR A 84 -8.71 1.00 18.65
CA TYR A 84 -9.14 1.96 19.67
C TYR A 84 -10.43 2.69 19.28
N MET A 85 -10.55 3.11 18.02
CA MET A 85 -11.74 3.78 17.51
C MET A 85 -12.93 2.83 17.44
N PHE A 86 -12.74 1.62 16.93
CA PHE A 86 -13.80 0.60 16.88
C PHE A 86 -14.32 0.22 18.27
N GLY A 87 -13.41 0.02 19.23
CA GLY A 87 -13.77 -0.27 20.61
C GLY A 87 -14.62 0.83 21.25
N MET A 88 -14.29 2.11 20.97
CA MET A 88 -15.08 3.24 21.44
C MET A 88 -16.43 3.35 20.73
N TYR A 89 -16.46 3.15 19.39
CA TYR A 89 -17.70 3.08 18.61
C TYR A 89 -18.66 2.02 19.20
N LYS A 90 -18.16 0.79 19.37
CA LYS A 90 -18.94 -0.31 20.00
C LYS A 90 -19.48 0.06 21.37
N LYS A 91 -18.68 0.77 22.17
CA LYS A 91 -19.11 1.22 23.51
C LYS A 91 -20.26 2.23 23.43
N LEU A 92 -20.23 3.15 22.45
CA LEU A 92 -21.22 4.21 22.28
C LEU A 92 -22.52 3.70 21.67
N THR A 93 -22.42 2.86 20.63
CA THR A 93 -23.58 2.33 19.89
C THR A 93 -24.17 1.06 20.50
N ARG A 94 -23.37 0.29 21.26
CA ARG A 94 -23.66 -1.07 21.74
C ARG A 94 -23.79 -2.10 20.60
N GLU A 95 -23.21 -1.80 19.44
CA GLU A 95 -23.26 -2.64 18.25
C GLU A 95 -21.88 -3.18 17.87
N PHE A 96 -21.84 -4.40 17.37
CA PHE A 96 -20.66 -5.01 16.76
C PHE A 96 -20.90 -5.11 15.26
N THR A 97 -20.58 -4.06 14.53
CA THR A 97 -20.88 -3.90 13.10
C THR A 97 -19.63 -3.67 12.26
N GLY A 98 -19.81 -3.62 10.94
CA GLY A 98 -18.75 -3.36 9.97
C GLY A 98 -18.35 -1.88 9.84
N THR A 99 -18.45 -1.07 10.89
CA THR A 99 -18.19 0.39 10.82
C THR A 99 -16.74 0.69 10.65
N PHE A 100 -15.79 -0.01 10.61
CA PHE A 100 -14.38 0.27 10.25
C PHE A 100 -13.85 -0.84 9.36
N THR A 101 -12.87 -0.54 8.52
CA THR A 101 -12.08 -1.55 7.82
C THR A 101 -10.60 -1.45 8.20
N GLY A 102 -9.87 -2.55 8.00
CA GLY A 102 -8.51 -2.70 8.54
C GLY A 102 -8.51 -3.03 10.03
N LYS A 103 -9.59 -3.61 10.54
CA LYS A 103 -9.71 -4.11 11.91
C LYS A 103 -8.84 -5.35 12.11
N GLY A 104 -8.46 -5.62 13.36
CA GLY A 104 -7.97 -6.93 13.76
C GLY A 104 -9.00 -8.03 13.50
N LEU A 105 -8.56 -9.26 13.32
CA LEU A 105 -9.43 -10.42 13.04
C LEU A 105 -10.47 -10.63 14.15
N GLU A 106 -10.09 -10.36 15.39
CA GLU A 106 -10.96 -10.42 16.59
C GLU A 106 -12.10 -9.40 16.56
N PHE A 107 -12.00 -8.39 15.69
CA PHE A 107 -13.03 -7.35 15.50
C PHE A 107 -13.75 -7.47 14.14
N GLY A 108 -13.64 -8.63 13.49
CA GLY A 108 -14.24 -8.87 12.19
C GLY A 108 -13.43 -8.31 11.01
N GLY A 109 -12.11 -8.16 11.17
CA GLY A 109 -11.19 -7.80 10.08
C GLY A 109 -11.06 -8.90 9.04
N SER A 110 -10.60 -8.55 7.84
CA SER A 110 -10.34 -9.47 6.74
C SER A 110 -8.89 -9.92 6.71
N LEU A 111 -8.66 -11.16 6.28
CA LEU A 111 -7.35 -11.62 5.84
C LEU A 111 -6.92 -10.89 4.54
N ILE A 112 -5.65 -10.97 4.17
CA ILE A 112 -5.03 -10.34 2.99
C ILE A 112 -5.01 -8.79 3.06
N ARG A 113 -5.50 -8.15 4.14
CA ARG A 113 -5.60 -6.69 4.20
C ARG A 113 -4.26 -5.95 4.21
N PRO A 114 -3.21 -6.38 4.95
CA PRO A 114 -1.89 -5.72 4.92
C PRO A 114 -1.22 -5.75 3.55
N GLU A 115 -1.31 -6.88 2.85
CA GLU A 115 -0.69 -7.13 1.55
C GLU A 115 -1.54 -6.71 0.34
N ALA A 116 -2.82 -6.44 0.54
CA ALA A 116 -3.82 -6.24 -0.52
C ALA A 116 -3.45 -5.19 -1.57
N THR A 117 -2.81 -4.10 -1.16
CA THR A 117 -2.39 -3.06 -2.10
C THR A 117 -1.31 -3.58 -3.06
N GLY A 118 -0.33 -4.29 -2.52
CA GLY A 118 0.72 -4.94 -3.32
C GLY A 118 0.16 -6.05 -4.21
N PHE A 119 -0.72 -6.89 -3.69
CA PHE A 119 -1.36 -7.98 -4.44
C PHE A 119 -2.17 -7.45 -5.63
N GLY A 120 -3.08 -6.52 -5.39
CA GLY A 120 -3.86 -5.88 -6.45
C GLY A 120 -2.98 -5.17 -7.49
N GLY A 121 -1.89 -4.53 -7.03
CA GLY A 121 -0.91 -3.92 -7.93
C GLY A 121 -0.29 -4.92 -8.89
N LEU A 122 0.11 -6.09 -8.40
CA LEU A 122 0.67 -7.15 -9.24
C LEU A 122 -0.35 -7.80 -10.17
N TYR A 123 -1.60 -7.97 -9.74
CA TYR A 123 -2.67 -8.41 -10.63
C TYR A 123 -2.90 -7.42 -11.77
N PHE A 124 -2.95 -6.11 -11.46
CA PHE A 124 -3.08 -5.07 -12.47
C PHE A 124 -1.90 -5.09 -13.46
N VAL A 125 -0.66 -5.16 -12.95
CA VAL A 125 0.55 -5.23 -13.78
C VAL A 125 0.53 -6.46 -14.68
N ASN A 126 0.17 -7.62 -14.15
CA ASN A 126 0.08 -8.87 -14.93
C ASN A 126 -0.94 -8.73 -16.08
N GLN A 127 -2.13 -8.21 -15.80
CA GLN A 127 -3.15 -7.95 -16.82
C GLN A 127 -2.64 -6.95 -17.88
N MET A 128 -2.00 -5.86 -17.46
CA MET A 128 -1.45 -4.86 -18.36
C MET A 128 -0.36 -5.46 -19.28
N LEU A 129 0.55 -6.27 -18.77
CA LEU A 129 1.57 -6.96 -19.56
C LEU A 129 0.93 -7.94 -20.57
N GLN A 130 -0.10 -8.68 -20.17
CA GLN A 130 -0.82 -9.59 -21.04
C GLN A 130 -1.46 -8.88 -22.25
N THR A 131 -1.87 -7.62 -22.12
CA THR A 131 -2.38 -6.82 -23.27
C THR A 131 -1.34 -6.65 -24.38
N LYS A 132 -0.07 -6.85 -24.05
CA LYS A 132 1.08 -6.80 -24.99
C LYS A 132 1.67 -8.18 -25.28
N GLY A 133 1.03 -9.25 -24.82
CA GLY A 133 1.54 -10.62 -24.97
C GLY A 133 2.81 -10.89 -24.16
N ILE A 134 3.05 -10.13 -23.10
CA ILE A 134 4.22 -10.27 -22.21
C ILE A 134 3.80 -11.11 -21.00
N ASP A 135 4.52 -12.20 -20.74
CA ASP A 135 4.38 -13.00 -19.52
C ASP A 135 5.21 -12.37 -18.40
N ILE A 136 4.64 -12.22 -17.21
CA ILE A 136 5.34 -11.73 -16.03
C ILE A 136 6.37 -12.74 -15.50
N LYS A 137 6.19 -14.01 -15.78
CA LYS A 137 7.07 -15.09 -15.32
C LYS A 137 8.50 -14.90 -15.83
N GLY A 138 9.46 -14.95 -14.92
CA GLY A 138 10.88 -14.74 -15.21
C GLY A 138 11.31 -13.28 -15.40
N LYS A 139 10.38 -12.33 -15.30
CA LYS A 139 10.70 -10.90 -15.38
C LYS A 139 11.36 -10.40 -14.10
N THR A 140 12.30 -9.46 -14.26
CA THR A 140 12.94 -8.79 -13.12
C THR A 140 12.13 -7.57 -12.70
N VAL A 141 11.99 -7.38 -11.38
CA VAL A 141 11.16 -6.33 -10.79
C VAL A 141 11.98 -5.49 -9.82
N ALA A 142 12.01 -4.19 -10.05
CA ALA A 142 12.48 -3.23 -9.05
C ALA A 142 11.30 -2.71 -8.23
N ILE A 143 11.43 -2.78 -6.91
CA ILE A 143 10.45 -2.26 -5.94
C ILE A 143 11.16 -1.23 -5.07
N SER A 144 10.50 -0.10 -4.81
CA SER A 144 10.90 0.83 -3.76
C SER A 144 10.13 0.58 -2.46
N GLY A 145 10.71 1.00 -1.34
CA GLY A 145 10.12 0.77 -0.02
C GLY A 145 10.35 -0.64 0.52
N PHE A 146 9.93 -0.86 1.75
CA PHE A 146 9.92 -2.15 2.46
C PHE A 146 8.75 -2.26 3.46
N GLY A 147 7.76 -1.36 3.31
CA GLY A 147 6.51 -1.38 4.07
C GLY A 147 5.51 -2.43 3.54
N ASN A 148 4.27 -2.37 4.03
CA ASN A 148 3.20 -3.33 3.65
C ASN A 148 2.99 -3.43 2.14
N VAL A 149 3.02 -2.29 1.43
CA VAL A 149 2.82 -2.24 -0.02
C VAL A 149 3.94 -2.98 -0.75
N ALA A 150 5.20 -2.66 -0.42
CA ALA A 150 6.38 -3.29 -1.00
C ALA A 150 6.45 -4.79 -0.66
N TRP A 151 6.16 -5.16 0.59
CA TRP A 151 6.12 -6.54 1.03
C TRP A 151 5.05 -7.36 0.28
N GLY A 152 3.83 -6.83 0.18
CA GLY A 152 2.77 -7.49 -0.60
C GLY A 152 3.13 -7.59 -2.09
N ALA A 153 3.69 -6.54 -2.68
CA ALA A 153 4.14 -6.56 -4.07
C ALA A 153 5.25 -7.61 -4.30
N ALA A 154 6.24 -7.70 -3.40
CA ALA A 154 7.31 -8.69 -3.49
C ALA A 154 6.78 -10.13 -3.37
N THR A 155 5.87 -10.36 -2.42
CA THR A 155 5.22 -11.66 -2.23
C THR A 155 4.47 -12.10 -3.49
N LYS A 156 3.57 -11.26 -4.00
CA LYS A 156 2.74 -11.62 -5.18
C LYS A 156 3.58 -11.70 -6.45
N ALA A 157 4.57 -10.83 -6.64
CA ALA A 157 5.48 -10.92 -7.79
C ALA A 157 6.20 -12.27 -7.82
N THR A 158 6.68 -12.74 -6.66
CA THR A 158 7.34 -14.04 -6.52
C THR A 158 6.37 -15.21 -6.80
N GLU A 159 5.15 -15.15 -6.29
CA GLU A 159 4.10 -16.14 -6.56
C GLU A 159 3.75 -16.22 -8.06
N LEU A 160 3.73 -15.11 -8.77
CA LEU A 160 3.53 -15.04 -10.21
C LEU A 160 4.77 -15.46 -11.03
N GLY A 161 5.87 -15.79 -10.36
CA GLY A 161 7.11 -16.27 -10.98
C GLY A 161 8.03 -15.17 -11.49
N ALA A 162 7.81 -13.90 -11.09
CA ALA A 162 8.74 -12.81 -11.32
C ALA A 162 9.87 -12.82 -10.28
N LYS A 163 10.95 -12.10 -10.57
CA LYS A 163 12.13 -11.99 -9.71
C LYS A 163 12.26 -10.57 -9.18
N VAL A 164 11.92 -10.35 -7.92
CA VAL A 164 12.14 -9.06 -7.26
C VAL A 164 13.62 -8.92 -6.92
N VAL A 165 14.26 -7.83 -7.36
CA VAL A 165 15.70 -7.62 -7.21
C VAL A 165 16.07 -6.39 -6.37
N THR A 166 15.12 -5.57 -5.99
CA THR A 166 15.38 -4.39 -5.14
C THR A 166 14.33 -4.19 -4.06
N ILE A 167 14.75 -3.62 -2.95
CA ILE A 167 13.93 -2.91 -1.94
C ILE A 167 14.64 -1.63 -1.57
N SER A 168 13.95 -0.62 -1.06
CA SER A 168 14.59 0.63 -0.64
C SER A 168 14.01 1.21 0.64
N GLY A 169 14.84 1.96 1.36
CA GLY A 169 14.48 2.76 2.52
C GLY A 169 14.95 4.20 2.39
N PRO A 170 14.76 5.03 3.42
CA PRO A 170 15.30 6.40 3.45
C PRO A 170 16.84 6.45 3.39
N ASP A 171 17.49 5.37 3.78
CA ASP A 171 18.96 5.22 3.79
C ASP A 171 19.55 4.84 2.44
N GLY A 172 18.76 4.34 1.50
CA GLY A 172 19.21 3.89 0.18
C GLY A 172 18.43 2.69 -0.33
N TYR A 173 19.03 1.88 -1.20
CA TYR A 173 18.38 0.66 -1.68
C TYR A 173 19.31 -0.55 -1.67
N ILE A 174 18.71 -1.72 -1.61
CA ILE A 174 19.34 -3.03 -1.79
C ILE A 174 19.13 -3.49 -3.22
N TYR A 175 20.20 -4.00 -3.85
CA TYR A 175 20.14 -4.80 -5.06
C TYR A 175 20.56 -6.23 -4.74
N ASP A 176 19.67 -7.17 -4.99
CA ASP A 176 19.89 -8.60 -4.77
C ASP A 176 19.71 -9.35 -6.11
N PRO A 177 20.81 -9.70 -6.80
CA PRO A 177 20.74 -10.34 -8.11
C PRO A 177 20.14 -11.75 -8.04
N ASP A 178 20.19 -12.41 -6.89
CA ASP A 178 19.59 -13.74 -6.68
C ASP A 178 18.07 -13.69 -6.51
N GLY A 179 17.56 -12.49 -6.20
CA GLY A 179 16.16 -12.22 -5.97
C GLY A 179 15.76 -12.27 -4.49
N ILE A 180 14.74 -11.46 -4.18
CA ILE A 180 14.16 -11.31 -2.85
C ILE A 180 12.93 -12.24 -2.76
N SER A 181 13.12 -13.43 -2.20
CA SER A 181 12.09 -14.46 -2.06
C SER A 181 12.26 -15.29 -0.79
N GLY A 182 11.21 -16.00 -0.37
CA GLY A 182 11.23 -16.84 0.84
C GLY A 182 11.66 -16.07 2.08
N LYS A 183 12.68 -16.56 2.80
CA LYS A 183 13.20 -15.93 4.02
C LYS A 183 13.59 -14.46 3.85
N LYS A 184 13.98 -14.04 2.64
CA LYS A 184 14.33 -12.64 2.37
C LYS A 184 13.09 -11.73 2.39
N ILE A 185 11.93 -12.23 1.96
CA ILE A 185 10.64 -11.52 2.11
C ILE A 185 10.24 -11.45 3.60
N ASP A 186 10.44 -12.54 4.35
CA ASP A 186 10.15 -12.55 5.79
C ASP A 186 11.03 -11.52 6.53
N TYR A 187 12.28 -11.42 6.13
CA TYR A 187 13.22 -10.42 6.70
C TYR A 187 12.79 -8.96 6.41
N MET A 188 12.07 -8.68 5.33
CA MET A 188 11.46 -7.36 5.13
C MET A 188 10.50 -6.98 6.27
N LEU A 189 9.77 -7.96 6.83
CA LEU A 189 8.89 -7.74 7.98
C LEU A 189 9.71 -7.45 9.25
N GLU A 190 10.83 -8.13 9.44
CA GLU A 190 11.75 -7.89 10.57
C GLU A 190 12.34 -6.48 10.49
N LEU A 191 12.85 -6.06 9.33
CA LEU A 191 13.33 -4.70 9.09
C LEU A 191 12.27 -3.65 9.45
N ARG A 192 11.05 -3.84 8.95
CA ARG A 192 9.94 -2.93 9.24
C ARG A 192 9.59 -2.88 10.72
N ASN A 193 9.59 -4.01 11.40
CA ASN A 193 9.23 -4.12 12.81
C ASN A 193 10.36 -3.63 13.75
N SER A 194 11.59 -3.52 13.25
CA SER A 194 12.71 -2.97 14.01
C SER A 194 12.53 -1.51 14.43
N GLY A 195 11.69 -0.77 13.69
CA GLY A 195 11.43 0.66 13.92
C GLY A 195 12.59 1.59 13.53
N ASN A 196 13.65 1.06 12.90
CA ASN A 196 14.82 1.85 12.50
C ASN A 196 14.67 2.51 11.13
N ASP A 197 13.67 2.09 10.35
CA ASP A 197 13.33 2.65 9.04
C ASP A 197 14.48 2.66 8.03
N ILE A 198 15.36 1.64 8.07
CA ILE A 198 16.52 1.47 7.19
C ILE A 198 16.56 0.08 6.57
N VAL A 199 17.20 -0.06 5.39
CA VAL A 199 17.36 -1.33 4.66
C VAL A 199 18.79 -1.87 4.66
N ALA A 200 19.77 -1.08 5.05
CA ALA A 200 21.19 -1.48 5.07
C ALA A 200 21.44 -2.84 5.75
N PRO A 201 20.81 -3.22 6.88
CA PRO A 201 21.03 -4.51 7.54
C PRO A 201 20.71 -5.72 6.66
N TYR A 202 19.90 -5.58 5.62
CA TYR A 202 19.64 -6.65 4.67
C TYR A 202 20.90 -7.16 3.98
N ALA A 203 21.82 -6.26 3.61
CA ALA A 203 23.08 -6.65 2.95
C ALA A 203 24.06 -7.36 3.89
N GLU A 204 23.94 -7.13 5.20
CA GLU A 204 24.71 -7.85 6.23
C GLU A 204 24.17 -9.28 6.40
N GLU A 205 22.84 -9.44 6.41
CA GLU A 205 22.18 -10.74 6.59
C GLU A 205 22.28 -11.63 5.34
N PHE A 206 22.23 -11.03 4.13
CA PHE A 206 22.26 -11.77 2.87
C PHE A 206 23.50 -11.38 2.03
N PRO A 207 24.65 -12.03 2.27
CA PRO A 207 25.87 -11.83 1.48
C PRO A 207 25.61 -12.19 0.01
N GLY A 208 25.93 -11.30 -0.91
CA GLY A 208 25.64 -11.42 -2.34
C GLY A 208 24.69 -10.32 -2.82
N SER A 209 23.94 -9.69 -1.90
CA SER A 209 23.26 -8.44 -2.16
C SER A 209 24.19 -7.24 -1.95
N THR A 210 23.84 -6.12 -2.55
CA THR A 210 24.62 -4.87 -2.45
C THR A 210 23.73 -3.74 -1.95
N PHE A 211 24.20 -3.02 -0.94
CA PHE A 211 23.56 -1.80 -0.46
C PHE A 211 24.12 -0.57 -1.19
N TYR A 212 23.26 0.29 -1.67
CA TYR A 212 23.58 1.56 -2.35
C TYR A 212 23.06 2.73 -1.50
N PRO A 213 23.94 3.32 -0.66
CA PRO A 213 23.52 4.38 0.27
C PRO A 213 23.06 5.64 -0.46
N GLY A 214 21.96 6.23 -0.03
CA GLY A 214 21.42 7.48 -0.53
C GLY A 214 20.92 7.46 -1.98
N LYS A 215 20.86 6.28 -2.61
CA LYS A 215 20.40 6.12 -4.00
C LYS A 215 19.01 5.50 -4.07
N LYS A 216 18.38 5.66 -5.26
CA LYS A 216 17.09 5.05 -5.62
C LYS A 216 17.29 3.85 -6.54
N PRO A 217 16.38 2.83 -6.55
CA PRO A 217 16.58 1.60 -7.31
C PRO A 217 16.42 1.75 -8.85
N TRP A 218 16.02 2.92 -9.33
CA TRP A 218 15.61 3.13 -10.71
C TRP A 218 16.78 3.14 -11.73
N GLU A 219 18.02 3.15 -11.26
CA GLU A 219 19.21 2.96 -12.10
C GLU A 219 19.44 1.49 -12.50
N GLN A 220 18.79 0.54 -11.83
CA GLN A 220 18.93 -0.88 -12.14
C GLN A 220 18.17 -1.26 -13.41
N LYS A 221 18.82 -2.10 -14.24
CA LYS A 221 18.18 -2.63 -15.44
C LYS A 221 17.19 -3.73 -15.06
N VAL A 222 15.90 -3.42 -15.17
CA VAL A 222 14.80 -4.33 -14.82
C VAL A 222 13.71 -4.28 -15.89
N ASP A 223 12.88 -5.33 -15.92
CA ASP A 223 11.72 -5.39 -16.82
C ASP A 223 10.53 -4.57 -16.30
N ILE A 224 10.36 -4.51 -14.97
CA ILE A 224 9.20 -3.88 -14.31
C ILE A 224 9.70 -3.00 -13.18
N ALA A 225 9.19 -1.77 -13.09
CA ALA A 225 9.48 -0.83 -12.00
C ALA A 225 8.20 -0.46 -11.23
N LEU A 226 8.21 -0.69 -9.93
CA LEU A 226 7.08 -0.51 -9.03
C LEU A 226 7.41 0.49 -7.90
N PRO A 227 7.10 1.78 -8.04
CA PRO A 227 7.12 2.70 -6.90
C PRO A 227 6.11 2.25 -5.83
N CYS A 228 6.62 1.87 -4.64
CA CYS A 228 5.84 1.33 -3.53
C CYS A 228 6.03 2.10 -2.21
N ALA A 229 6.76 3.21 -2.22
CA ALA A 229 7.12 3.95 -1.01
C ALA A 229 6.33 5.25 -0.86
N THR A 230 6.78 6.35 -1.45
CA THR A 230 6.24 7.69 -1.20
C THR A 230 5.86 8.43 -2.48
N GLN A 231 5.16 9.56 -2.30
CA GLN A 231 4.82 10.45 -3.41
C GLN A 231 6.08 11.03 -4.04
N ASN A 232 6.04 11.17 -5.39
CA ASN A 232 7.09 11.83 -6.18
C ASN A 232 8.50 11.23 -5.98
N GLU A 233 8.57 9.95 -5.66
CA GLU A 233 9.85 9.27 -5.46
C GLU A 233 10.61 8.99 -6.75
N LEU A 234 9.91 8.88 -7.89
CA LEU A 234 10.45 8.65 -9.22
C LEU A 234 10.33 9.94 -10.03
N ASP A 235 11.45 10.58 -10.29
CA ASP A 235 11.52 11.85 -11.01
C ASP A 235 11.86 11.68 -12.51
N ALA A 236 11.98 12.79 -13.24
CA ALA A 236 12.25 12.77 -14.68
C ALA A 236 13.58 12.10 -15.04
N ASP A 237 14.62 12.25 -14.22
CA ASP A 237 15.92 11.62 -14.47
C ASP A 237 15.85 10.11 -14.26
N ASP A 238 15.12 9.67 -13.26
CA ASP A 238 14.84 8.26 -13.02
C ASP A 238 14.01 7.66 -14.17
N ALA A 239 13.02 8.40 -14.68
CA ALA A 239 12.21 7.98 -15.83
C ALA A 239 13.07 7.79 -17.09
N ARG A 240 14.00 8.71 -17.38
CA ARG A 240 14.95 8.57 -18.51
C ARG A 240 15.78 7.31 -18.40
N LYS A 241 16.32 7.00 -17.20
CA LYS A 241 17.08 5.76 -16.97
C LYS A 241 16.26 4.50 -17.24
N LEU A 242 15.01 4.46 -16.75
CA LEU A 242 14.12 3.32 -16.98
C LEU A 242 13.78 3.14 -18.47
N ILE A 243 13.57 4.24 -19.22
CA ILE A 243 13.32 4.23 -20.64
C ILE A 243 14.57 3.73 -21.40
N GLU A 244 15.75 4.26 -21.09
CA GLU A 244 17.03 3.85 -21.67
C GLU A 244 17.33 2.37 -21.41
N ASN A 245 17.03 1.89 -20.22
CA ASN A 245 17.13 0.49 -19.82
C ASN A 245 16.09 -0.43 -20.48
N LYS A 246 15.15 0.12 -21.24
CA LYS A 246 14.04 -0.60 -21.91
C LYS A 246 13.15 -1.35 -20.90
N THR A 247 12.92 -0.78 -19.75
CA THR A 247 11.94 -1.29 -18.79
C THR A 247 10.59 -1.43 -19.48
N SER A 248 9.95 -2.59 -19.38
CA SER A 248 8.71 -2.88 -20.13
C SER A 248 7.49 -2.18 -19.53
N CYS A 249 7.50 -1.98 -18.21
CA CYS A 249 6.34 -1.47 -17.46
C CYS A 249 6.76 -0.67 -16.24
N VAL A 250 6.07 0.45 -16.02
CA VAL A 250 6.14 1.22 -14.77
C VAL A 250 4.72 1.34 -14.20
N ALA A 251 4.53 0.93 -12.95
CA ALA A 251 3.20 0.97 -12.31
C ALA A 251 3.31 1.48 -10.87
N GLU A 252 2.59 2.56 -10.58
CA GLU A 252 2.59 3.18 -9.25
C GLU A 252 1.76 2.35 -8.26
N VAL A 253 2.40 1.60 -7.38
CA VAL A 253 1.68 0.91 -6.29
C VAL A 253 1.52 1.85 -5.08
N SER A 254 2.39 2.85 -4.93
CA SER A 254 2.20 3.98 -4.01
C SER A 254 1.23 5.02 -4.59
N ASN A 255 0.77 5.94 -3.75
CA ASN A 255 -0.04 7.07 -4.22
C ASN A 255 0.89 8.11 -4.87
N MET A 256 0.68 8.40 -6.18
CA MET A 256 1.46 9.42 -6.89
C MET A 256 2.99 9.21 -6.80
N GLY A 257 3.46 7.97 -7.07
CA GLY A 257 4.88 7.62 -6.96
C GLY A 257 5.80 8.37 -7.92
N CYS A 258 5.29 8.78 -9.10
CA CYS A 258 6.02 9.50 -10.12
C CYS A 258 5.71 11.00 -10.08
N THR A 259 6.69 11.84 -10.44
CA THR A 259 6.43 13.25 -10.71
C THR A 259 5.66 13.43 -12.03
N ALA A 260 4.99 14.56 -12.22
CA ALA A 260 4.25 14.85 -13.45
C ALA A 260 5.16 14.76 -14.69
N GLU A 261 6.37 15.30 -14.59
CA GLU A 261 7.37 15.25 -15.66
C GLU A 261 7.81 13.82 -16.01
N ALA A 262 7.91 12.94 -15.00
CA ALA A 262 8.22 11.53 -15.23
C ALA A 262 7.07 10.82 -15.96
N VAL A 263 5.83 11.11 -15.58
CA VAL A 263 4.63 10.57 -16.24
C VAL A 263 4.56 11.03 -17.70
N ASP A 264 4.80 12.31 -17.98
CA ASP A 264 4.81 12.86 -19.34
C ASP A 264 5.86 12.13 -20.20
N LEU A 265 7.06 11.90 -19.69
CA LEU A 265 8.10 11.13 -20.37
C LEU A 265 7.67 9.70 -20.68
N PHE A 266 7.05 8.99 -19.77
CA PHE A 266 6.54 7.64 -20.03
C PHE A 266 5.47 7.63 -21.12
N ILE A 267 4.56 8.61 -21.14
CA ILE A 267 3.52 8.74 -22.16
C ILE A 267 4.13 9.05 -23.54
N GLU A 268 5.06 10.02 -23.62
CA GLU A 268 5.74 10.41 -24.85
C GLU A 268 6.50 9.24 -25.49
N HIS A 269 7.16 8.43 -24.67
CA HIS A 269 7.92 7.25 -25.13
C HIS A 269 7.04 5.99 -25.28
N LYS A 270 5.71 6.11 -25.13
CA LYS A 270 4.76 4.98 -25.21
C LYS A 270 5.12 3.83 -24.28
N GLN A 271 5.71 4.14 -23.13
CA GLN A 271 5.99 3.19 -22.07
C GLN A 271 4.67 2.67 -21.51
N LEU A 272 4.60 1.39 -21.15
CA LEU A 272 3.48 0.91 -20.34
C LEU A 272 3.56 1.57 -18.97
N PHE A 273 2.67 2.51 -18.73
CA PHE A 273 2.56 3.23 -17.46
C PHE A 273 1.17 3.09 -16.87
N ALA A 274 1.08 2.88 -15.57
CA ALA A 274 -0.20 2.83 -14.87
C ALA A 274 -0.19 3.71 -13.60
N PRO A 275 -1.17 4.60 -13.44
CA PRO A 275 -1.26 5.54 -12.33
C PRO A 275 -1.71 4.85 -11.04
N GLY A 276 -1.26 5.38 -9.89
CA GLY A 276 -1.50 4.80 -8.56
C GLY A 276 -2.98 4.57 -8.23
N LYS A 277 -3.86 5.48 -8.62
CA LYS A 277 -5.31 5.34 -8.37
C LYS A 277 -5.93 4.07 -8.99
N ALA A 278 -5.35 3.55 -10.05
CA ALA A 278 -5.76 2.29 -10.65
C ALA A 278 -5.01 1.10 -10.02
N VAL A 279 -3.68 1.20 -9.98
CA VAL A 279 -2.79 0.10 -9.57
C VAL A 279 -2.96 -0.26 -8.10
N ASN A 280 -3.13 0.72 -7.21
CA ASN A 280 -3.18 0.49 -5.76
C ASN A 280 -4.59 0.33 -5.18
N ALA A 281 -5.58 0.11 -6.04
CA ALA A 281 -6.98 -0.07 -5.62
C ALA A 281 -7.22 -1.37 -4.81
N GLY A 282 -6.29 -2.32 -4.82
CA GLY A 282 -6.42 -3.59 -4.08
C GLY A 282 -6.69 -3.42 -2.59
N GLY A 283 -6.06 -2.42 -1.95
CA GLY A 283 -6.31 -2.13 -0.53
C GLY A 283 -7.75 -1.73 -0.24
N VAL A 284 -8.35 -0.86 -1.05
CA VAL A 284 -9.74 -0.45 -0.88
C VAL A 284 -10.71 -1.54 -1.36
N ALA A 285 -10.36 -2.30 -2.38
CA ALA A 285 -11.14 -3.47 -2.79
C ALA A 285 -11.28 -4.47 -1.63
N THR A 286 -10.18 -4.82 -0.97
CA THR A 286 -10.21 -5.69 0.20
C THR A 286 -10.98 -5.06 1.37
N SER A 287 -10.96 -3.73 1.53
CA SER A 287 -11.83 -3.07 2.50
C SER A 287 -13.31 -3.29 2.18
N GLY A 288 -13.72 -3.24 0.91
CA GLY A 288 -15.08 -3.59 0.48
C GLY A 288 -15.43 -5.05 0.74
N LEU A 289 -14.47 -5.97 0.53
CA LEU A 289 -14.63 -7.38 0.87
C LEU A 289 -14.78 -7.58 2.39
N GLU A 290 -14.06 -6.81 3.22
CA GLU A 290 -14.23 -6.81 4.68
C GLU A 290 -15.63 -6.34 5.07
N MET A 291 -16.12 -5.25 4.47
CA MET A 291 -17.50 -4.78 4.69
C MET A 291 -18.52 -5.86 4.32
N THR A 292 -18.33 -6.55 3.20
CA THR A 292 -19.21 -7.66 2.79
C THR A 292 -19.20 -8.81 3.80
N GLN A 293 -18.03 -9.24 4.25
CA GLN A 293 -17.91 -10.27 5.29
C GLN A 293 -18.64 -9.87 6.58
N ASN A 294 -18.49 -8.60 6.99
CA ASN A 294 -19.15 -8.09 8.19
C ASN A 294 -20.67 -8.04 8.03
N ALA A 295 -21.18 -7.58 6.89
CA ALA A 295 -22.62 -7.55 6.62
C ALA A 295 -23.25 -8.95 6.59
N MET A 296 -22.52 -9.96 6.13
CA MET A 296 -22.94 -11.36 6.10
C MET A 296 -22.68 -12.11 7.42
N HIS A 297 -21.97 -11.50 8.36
CA HIS A 297 -21.51 -12.14 9.61
C HIS A 297 -20.67 -13.42 9.38
N ILE A 298 -19.81 -13.39 8.38
CA ILE A 298 -18.88 -14.50 8.03
C ILE A 298 -17.45 -14.02 7.95
N SER A 299 -16.51 -14.96 7.92
CA SER A 299 -15.11 -14.72 7.58
C SER A 299 -14.71 -15.62 6.44
N TRP A 300 -14.05 -15.04 5.42
CA TRP A 300 -13.46 -15.79 4.32
C TRP A 300 -12.02 -16.20 4.64
N THR A 301 -11.59 -17.31 4.06
CA THR A 301 -10.17 -17.71 4.06
C THR A 301 -9.32 -16.76 3.23
N ALA A 302 -8.00 -16.79 3.44
CA ALA A 302 -7.08 -15.99 2.64
C ALA A 302 -7.21 -16.28 1.13
N ALA A 303 -7.39 -17.53 0.75
CA ALA A 303 -7.59 -17.92 -0.64
C ALA A 303 -8.87 -17.35 -1.25
N GLU A 304 -9.98 -17.35 -0.50
CA GLU A 304 -11.25 -16.75 -0.97
C GLU A 304 -11.16 -15.24 -1.13
N VAL A 305 -10.44 -14.55 -0.22
CA VAL A 305 -10.23 -13.10 -0.34
C VAL A 305 -9.33 -12.79 -1.53
N ASP A 306 -8.25 -13.56 -1.72
CA ASP A 306 -7.31 -13.38 -2.83
C ASP A 306 -7.97 -13.65 -4.20
N ASP A 307 -8.79 -14.70 -4.31
CA ASP A 307 -9.57 -15.02 -5.52
C ASP A 307 -10.54 -13.88 -5.90
N LYS A 308 -11.18 -13.26 -4.90
CA LYS A 308 -12.10 -12.12 -5.12
C LYS A 308 -11.37 -10.82 -5.43
N LEU A 309 -10.12 -10.69 -5.01
CA LEU A 309 -9.26 -9.55 -5.31
C LEU A 309 -8.69 -9.63 -6.72
N HIS A 310 -8.42 -10.82 -7.22
CA HIS A 310 -7.93 -11.11 -8.58
C HIS A 310 -9.00 -10.89 -9.65
#